data_39c510790f3bd5faee13f5c3de4104b2
#
_entry.id   39c510790f3bd5faee13f5c3de4104b2
#
_cell.length_a   1.000
_cell.length_b   1.000
_cell.length_c   1.000
_cell.angle_alpha   90.00
_cell.angle_beta   90.00
_cell.angle_gamma   90.00
#
_symmetry.space_group_name_H-M   'P 1'
#
loop_
_entity.id
_entity.type
_entity.pdbx_description
1 polymer ?
#
loop_
_entity_poly.entity_id
_entity_poly.type
_entity_poly.pdbx_seq_one_letter_code
_entity_poly.pdbx_strand_id
1 'polypeptide(L)'
;MATTPIVLKSLPGIKRDGTRYEGDYHVDGQWVRWQRGLPRKVGGYTVINRYLTEISRGVKTFTENGLTYFHSGSSGFVERFTIDQSGNSSLITDRTPTTYVDSDDNLWQFDVIYDTQSIPAANMIVAQVAPNAGCLCNTDGGQIFIGSMTGTTPLTEITTFPAGVSVTGGVVSLHPYLMYFGNDGVVGWSVAGAPTNLTGMGSGNARVAGQKIVRALALRGGPGNAPAGLFWSADAVIRASFVGGTEVFQFDTISPYSSILSANSVIEYDGQYFWLGTDRMLMFNGVVREIPNNLNINYFYDGLNRAAAQKVWAYKVPRYGEIWWCYPRGNATECTHAIIYNIRENTWYDTELPNGGRTAGEWSPLYAAPFLCGLQTSTFLPNNRITEAGDLRITQNDDQRVTVPEEGYKVWQHEHDVNEIDGQFITAVPSFFETADMSMLVPSGGSKNKWIRVEAIEPDFVQSENMTVQLTGRANAKALEVPGPERTIFATPADPYEQVVWFKEERRELRFKFTSNTINGDYQMGQVIAHVGEADGSMLGGVAGGST
;
A
#
# COMPACT_ATOMS: atom_id res chain seq x y z
N MET A 1 36.89 29.88 13.18
CA MET A 1 35.68 30.52 13.75
C MET A 1 35.10 29.55 14.76
N ALA A 2 34.50 30.05 15.82
CA ALA A 2 33.82 29.15 16.78
C ALA A 2 32.57 28.57 16.13
N THR A 3 32.39 27.25 16.19
CA THR A 3 31.20 26.55 15.77
C THR A 3 30.28 26.30 16.98
N THR A 4 29.00 26.31 16.75
CA THR A 4 27.99 26.00 17.76
C THR A 4 27.34 24.65 17.41
N PRO A 5 27.30 23.69 18.33
CA PRO A 5 26.58 22.46 18.11
C PRO A 5 25.07 22.74 18.15
N ILE A 6 24.35 22.25 17.15
CA ILE A 6 22.88 22.28 17.08
C ILE A 6 22.35 20.88 16.79
N VAL A 7 21.21 20.55 17.37
CA VAL A 7 20.54 19.29 17.05
C VAL A 7 19.70 19.49 15.78
N LEU A 8 19.89 18.62 14.80
CA LEU A 8 19.04 18.59 13.60
C LEU A 8 17.64 18.15 14.01
N LYS A 9 16.65 19.02 13.86
CA LYS A 9 15.26 18.73 14.15
C LYS A 9 14.43 18.89 12.89
N SER A 10 13.75 17.82 12.50
CA SER A 10 12.70 17.86 11.49
C SER A 10 11.46 17.21 12.07
N LEU A 11 10.30 17.76 11.73
CA LEU A 11 9.03 17.17 12.14
C LEU A 11 8.76 15.90 11.32
N PRO A 12 8.08 14.90 11.91
CA PRO A 12 7.76 13.65 11.23
C PRO A 12 6.82 13.87 10.04
N GLY A 13 7.09 13.15 8.95
CA GLY A 13 6.32 13.23 7.72
C GLY A 13 7.07 13.95 6.58
N ILE A 14 6.54 13.86 5.36
CA ILE A 14 7.10 14.48 4.16
C ILE A 14 6.17 15.58 3.69
N LYS A 15 6.66 16.79 3.66
CA LYS A 15 5.93 17.94 3.17
C LYS A 15 6.21 18.16 1.68
N ARG A 16 5.20 17.91 0.87
CA ARG A 16 5.21 18.17 -0.58
C ARG A 16 4.49 19.45 -0.96
N ASP A 17 3.49 19.83 -0.15
CA ASP A 17 2.63 20.98 -0.42
C ASP A 17 3.24 22.26 0.15
N GLY A 18 3.01 23.40 -0.53
CA GLY A 18 3.48 24.70 -0.11
C GLY A 18 4.96 24.95 -0.40
N THR A 19 5.54 25.91 0.31
CA THR A 19 6.94 26.28 0.17
C THR A 19 7.79 25.58 1.22
N ARG A 20 9.07 25.36 0.95
CA ARG A 20 10.00 24.69 1.86
C ARG A 20 10.22 25.40 3.19
N TYR A 21 9.93 26.70 3.25
CA TYR A 21 10.03 27.48 4.49
C TYR A 21 8.81 27.44 5.39
N GLU A 22 7.75 26.78 4.95
CA GLU A 22 6.51 26.66 5.73
C GLU A 22 6.55 25.48 6.70
N GLY A 23 7.48 25.49 7.62
CA GLY A 23 7.58 24.49 8.68
C GLY A 23 8.84 23.63 8.58
N ASP A 24 9.09 22.88 9.66
CA ASP A 24 10.31 22.12 9.86
C ASP A 24 10.12 20.63 9.53
N TYR A 25 9.34 20.32 8.50
CA TYR A 25 9.10 18.94 8.05
C TYR A 25 10.20 18.47 7.10
N HIS A 26 10.40 17.16 7.02
CA HIS A 26 11.21 16.57 5.98
C HIS A 26 10.66 16.97 4.59
N VAL A 27 11.56 17.26 3.66
CA VAL A 27 11.17 17.76 2.33
C VAL A 27 11.08 16.69 1.28
N ASP A 28 11.78 15.57 1.47
CA ASP A 28 11.75 14.41 0.56
C ASP A 28 12.10 13.13 1.31
N GLY A 29 11.70 11.99 0.73
CA GLY A 29 12.02 10.68 1.24
C GLY A 29 11.48 9.56 0.36
N GLN A 30 12.15 8.42 0.42
CA GLN A 30 11.81 7.20 -0.30
C GLN A 30 12.02 6.02 0.63
N TRP A 31 11.02 5.15 0.76
CA TRP A 31 11.08 3.93 1.54
C TRP A 31 11.50 4.16 3.02
N VAL A 32 10.94 5.24 3.58
CA VAL A 32 11.16 5.72 4.95
C VAL A 32 9.83 5.88 5.69
N ARG A 33 9.84 5.57 6.97
CA ARG A 33 8.72 5.77 7.91
C ARG A 33 9.18 6.55 9.13
N TRP A 34 8.23 7.02 9.91
CA TRP A 34 8.51 7.69 11.18
C TRP A 34 8.07 6.83 12.35
N GLN A 35 8.95 6.69 13.31
CA GLN A 35 8.69 6.02 14.58
C GLN A 35 9.28 6.83 15.73
N ARG A 36 8.49 7.19 16.71
CA ARG A 36 8.87 8.09 17.81
C ARG A 36 9.37 9.45 17.30
N GLY A 37 8.74 9.96 16.25
CA GLY A 37 9.11 11.22 15.60
C GLY A 37 10.37 11.18 14.74
N LEU A 38 11.05 10.04 14.62
CA LEU A 38 12.34 9.90 13.94
C LEU A 38 12.26 8.97 12.71
N PRO A 39 13.04 9.27 11.64
CA PRO A 39 13.08 8.43 10.44
C PRO A 39 13.62 7.03 10.71
N ARG A 40 12.99 6.06 10.08
CA ARG A 40 13.42 4.66 10.06
C ARG A 40 13.17 4.07 8.68
N LYS A 41 14.04 3.17 8.24
CA LYS A 41 13.83 2.44 6.98
C LYS A 41 12.56 1.58 7.06
N VAL A 42 11.80 1.52 5.96
CA VAL A 42 10.72 0.55 5.76
C VAL A 42 11.34 -0.82 5.53
N GLY A 43 10.72 -1.87 6.03
CA GLY A 43 11.20 -3.24 5.84
C GLY A 43 11.36 -3.64 4.38
N GLY A 44 12.16 -4.67 4.15
CA GLY A 44 12.32 -5.28 2.84
C GLY A 44 11.14 -6.15 2.44
N TYR A 45 11.31 -6.90 1.36
CA TYR A 45 10.27 -7.77 0.84
C TYR A 45 10.86 -9.00 0.14
N THR A 46 10.16 -10.13 0.25
CA THR A 46 10.56 -11.39 -0.34
C THR A 46 9.47 -11.97 -1.23
N VAL A 47 9.86 -12.60 -2.33
CA VAL A 47 8.93 -13.31 -3.22
C VAL A 47 8.46 -14.59 -2.56
N ILE A 48 7.14 -14.76 -2.44
CA ILE A 48 6.51 -15.98 -1.92
C ILE A 48 5.87 -16.83 -3.02
N ASN A 49 5.42 -16.21 -4.11
CA ASN A 49 4.89 -16.89 -5.28
C ASN A 49 5.26 -16.12 -6.56
N ARG A 50 5.44 -16.86 -7.69
CA ARG A 50 5.92 -16.31 -8.98
C ARG A 50 5.02 -16.64 -10.14
N TYR A 51 3.87 -17.25 -9.90
CA TYR A 51 3.16 -17.98 -10.93
C TYR A 51 1.73 -17.48 -11.16
N LEU A 52 1.34 -16.30 -10.63
CA LEU A 52 0.05 -15.74 -10.98
C LEU A 52 0.01 -15.49 -12.49
N THR A 53 -1.05 -15.96 -13.13
CA THR A 53 -1.17 -15.93 -14.59
C THR A 53 -1.30 -14.51 -15.11
N GLU A 54 -2.00 -13.65 -14.36
CA GLU A 54 -2.27 -12.27 -14.74
C GLU A 54 -2.10 -11.29 -13.57
N ILE A 55 -2.22 -10.00 -13.88
CA ILE A 55 -2.20 -8.91 -12.88
C ILE A 55 -3.39 -9.06 -11.93
N SER A 56 -3.10 -9.22 -10.65
CA SER A 56 -4.14 -9.32 -9.62
C SER A 56 -4.92 -8.01 -9.47
N ARG A 57 -6.24 -8.12 -9.40
CA ARG A 57 -7.21 -7.02 -9.24
C ARG A 57 -8.00 -7.09 -7.93
N GLY A 58 -7.71 -8.06 -7.12
CA GLY A 58 -8.27 -8.24 -5.79
C GLY A 58 -7.68 -9.46 -5.13
N VAL A 59 -7.53 -9.40 -3.81
CA VAL A 59 -6.91 -10.47 -3.00
C VAL A 59 -7.74 -10.72 -1.76
N LYS A 60 -7.79 -12.00 -1.35
CA LYS A 60 -8.29 -12.42 -0.05
C LYS A 60 -7.40 -13.50 0.55
N THR A 61 -6.98 -13.28 1.78
CA THR A 61 -6.25 -14.29 2.56
C THR A 61 -7.15 -14.87 3.64
N PHE A 62 -6.98 -16.15 3.91
CA PHE A 62 -7.65 -16.85 4.99
C PHE A 62 -6.73 -17.92 5.58
N THR A 63 -6.70 -18.01 6.89
CA THR A 63 -5.83 -18.98 7.58
C THR A 63 -6.67 -20.04 8.25
N GLU A 64 -6.40 -21.29 7.91
CA GLU A 64 -7.02 -22.47 8.51
C GLU A 64 -6.00 -23.61 8.60
N ASN A 65 -6.01 -24.32 9.74
CA ASN A 65 -5.15 -25.48 9.98
C ASN A 65 -3.63 -25.23 9.72
N GLY A 66 -3.16 -24.04 10.04
CA GLY A 66 -1.75 -23.67 9.86
C GLY A 66 -1.33 -23.35 8.43
N LEU A 67 -2.27 -23.32 7.48
CA LEU A 67 -2.05 -22.89 6.10
C LEU A 67 -2.79 -21.55 5.86
N THR A 68 -2.14 -20.65 5.15
CA THR A 68 -2.80 -19.45 4.62
C THR A 68 -3.18 -19.69 3.18
N TYR A 69 -4.46 -19.63 2.91
CA TYR A 69 -5.04 -19.69 1.57
C TYR A 69 -5.05 -18.29 0.99
N PHE A 70 -4.36 -18.11 -0.12
CA PHE A 70 -4.30 -16.84 -0.83
C PHE A 70 -5.12 -16.95 -2.12
N HIS A 71 -6.17 -16.16 -2.25
CA HIS A 71 -6.99 -16.07 -3.43
C HIS A 71 -6.71 -14.76 -4.15
N SER A 72 -6.55 -14.83 -5.46
CA SER A 72 -6.33 -13.69 -6.35
C SER A 72 -7.34 -13.71 -7.48
N GLY A 73 -7.94 -12.58 -7.78
CA GLY A 73 -8.74 -12.39 -8.98
C GLY A 73 -8.02 -11.46 -9.94
N SER A 74 -7.96 -11.82 -11.21
CA SER A 74 -7.41 -11.04 -12.32
C SER A 74 -8.45 -10.78 -13.39
N SER A 75 -8.05 -10.24 -14.54
CA SER A 75 -8.97 -10.04 -15.68
C SER A 75 -9.58 -11.35 -16.17
N GLY A 76 -8.78 -12.41 -16.32
CA GLY A 76 -9.23 -13.69 -16.86
C GLY A 76 -9.33 -14.82 -15.84
N PHE A 77 -8.77 -14.70 -14.63
CA PHE A 77 -8.60 -15.84 -13.73
C PHE A 77 -8.99 -15.54 -12.29
N VAL A 78 -9.49 -16.57 -11.62
CA VAL A 78 -9.51 -16.66 -10.15
C VAL A 78 -8.56 -17.77 -9.75
N GLU A 79 -7.47 -17.41 -9.09
CA GLU A 79 -6.38 -18.32 -8.74
C GLU A 79 -6.23 -18.44 -7.23
N ARG A 80 -5.76 -19.60 -6.79
CA ARG A 80 -5.49 -19.87 -5.38
C ARG A 80 -4.16 -20.58 -5.22
N PHE A 81 -3.39 -20.22 -4.20
CA PHE A 81 -2.29 -21.01 -3.67
C PHE A 81 -2.32 -21.00 -2.14
N THR A 82 -1.55 -21.88 -1.53
CA THR A 82 -1.41 -21.93 -0.06
C THR A 82 0.00 -21.56 0.33
N ILE A 83 0.14 -20.99 1.52
CA ILE A 83 1.42 -20.66 2.14
C ILE A 83 1.48 -21.41 3.47
N ASP A 84 2.54 -22.19 3.67
CA ASP A 84 2.79 -22.91 4.93
C ASP A 84 3.45 -21.99 5.98
N GLN A 85 3.59 -22.50 7.20
CA GLN A 85 4.21 -21.76 8.31
C GLN A 85 5.69 -21.42 8.08
N SER A 86 6.34 -22.07 7.13
CA SER A 86 7.72 -21.80 6.73
C SER A 86 7.83 -20.77 5.61
N GLY A 87 6.69 -20.25 5.12
CA GLY A 87 6.64 -19.29 4.02
C GLY A 87 6.71 -19.90 2.62
N ASN A 88 6.66 -21.24 2.49
CA ASN A 88 6.66 -21.87 1.17
C ASN A 88 5.26 -21.84 0.56
N SER A 89 5.18 -21.50 -0.73
CA SER A 89 3.93 -21.53 -1.47
C SER A 89 3.72 -22.84 -2.23
N SER A 90 2.45 -23.27 -2.31
CA SER A 90 2.06 -24.36 -3.22
C SER A 90 2.02 -23.87 -4.68
N LEU A 91 1.83 -24.82 -5.60
CA LEU A 91 1.47 -24.49 -6.98
C LEU A 91 0.12 -23.76 -7.03
N ILE A 92 -0.07 -22.98 -8.07
CA ILE A 92 -1.33 -22.29 -8.36
C ILE A 92 -2.41 -23.33 -8.68
N THR A 93 -3.58 -23.10 -8.14
CA THR A 93 -4.82 -23.81 -8.49
C THR A 93 -5.76 -22.83 -9.17
N ASP A 94 -6.12 -23.12 -10.40
CA ASP A 94 -7.14 -22.36 -11.12
C ASP A 94 -8.52 -22.67 -10.54
N ARG A 95 -9.25 -21.62 -10.16
CA ARG A 95 -10.59 -21.66 -9.60
C ARG A 95 -11.57 -20.82 -10.40
N THR A 96 -11.20 -20.45 -11.62
CA THR A 96 -12.01 -19.62 -12.50
C THR A 96 -13.36 -20.29 -12.77
N PRO A 97 -14.48 -19.62 -12.51
CA PRO A 97 -15.79 -20.16 -12.81
C PRO A 97 -15.99 -20.33 -14.31
N THR A 98 -16.65 -21.40 -14.72
CA THR A 98 -16.92 -21.67 -16.15
C THR A 98 -17.87 -20.66 -16.80
N THR A 99 -18.64 -19.95 -15.99
CA THR A 99 -19.60 -18.91 -16.43
C THR A 99 -19.01 -17.50 -16.36
N TYR A 100 -17.76 -17.37 -15.92
CA TYR A 100 -17.09 -16.07 -15.81
C TYR A 100 -16.79 -15.51 -17.20
N VAL A 101 -17.07 -14.22 -17.35
CA VAL A 101 -16.73 -13.46 -18.57
C VAL A 101 -15.59 -12.50 -18.23
N ASP A 102 -14.47 -12.69 -18.90
CA ASP A 102 -13.28 -11.89 -18.72
C ASP A 102 -13.45 -10.45 -19.24
N SER A 103 -12.74 -9.53 -18.60
CA SER A 103 -12.66 -8.12 -19.00
C SER A 103 -11.39 -7.51 -18.43
N ASP A 104 -10.72 -6.71 -19.23
CA ASP A 104 -9.38 -6.16 -18.94
C ASP A 104 -9.26 -5.38 -17.62
N ASP A 105 -10.35 -4.87 -17.08
CA ASP A 105 -10.32 -4.02 -15.90
C ASP A 105 -11.25 -4.48 -14.77
N ASN A 106 -11.58 -5.77 -14.71
CA ASN A 106 -12.42 -6.31 -13.65
C ASN A 106 -11.75 -6.15 -12.28
N LEU A 107 -12.42 -5.46 -11.37
CA LEU A 107 -12.03 -5.35 -9.98
C LEU A 107 -12.77 -6.40 -9.15
N TRP A 108 -12.03 -7.19 -8.39
CA TRP A 108 -12.59 -8.22 -7.56
C TRP A 108 -12.79 -7.74 -6.12
N GLN A 109 -13.94 -8.10 -5.57
CA GLN A 109 -14.22 -8.03 -4.15
C GLN A 109 -14.43 -9.44 -3.61
N PHE A 110 -13.67 -9.78 -2.59
CA PHE A 110 -13.75 -11.06 -1.93
C PHE A 110 -14.19 -10.89 -0.48
N ASP A 111 -14.95 -11.86 0.02
CA ASP A 111 -15.17 -12.03 1.45
C ASP A 111 -15.31 -13.49 1.83
N VAL A 112 -15.37 -13.79 3.12
CA VAL A 112 -15.50 -15.16 3.65
C VAL A 112 -16.76 -15.24 4.48
N ILE A 113 -17.57 -16.28 4.22
CA ILE A 113 -18.77 -16.56 4.98
C ILE A 113 -18.81 -18.03 5.41
N TYR A 114 -19.33 -18.27 6.61
CA TYR A 114 -19.56 -19.63 7.08
C TYR A 114 -20.94 -20.10 6.63
N ASP A 115 -20.98 -21.13 5.78
CA ASP A 115 -22.20 -21.75 5.29
C ASP A 115 -22.60 -22.90 6.23
N THR A 116 -23.75 -22.75 6.89
CA THR A 116 -24.29 -23.76 7.80
C THR A 116 -25.15 -24.80 7.10
N GLN A 117 -25.51 -24.56 5.84
CA GLN A 117 -26.34 -25.47 5.04
C GLN A 117 -25.51 -26.44 4.20
N SER A 118 -24.24 -26.14 3.97
CA SER A 118 -23.32 -27.09 3.34
C SER A 118 -23.08 -28.30 4.25
N ILE A 119 -22.82 -29.47 3.65
CA ILE A 119 -22.56 -30.72 4.41
C ILE A 119 -21.18 -31.26 4.00
N PRO A 120 -20.18 -31.19 4.91
CA PRO A 120 -20.19 -30.51 6.21
C PRO A 120 -20.26 -29.00 6.08
N ALA A 121 -20.74 -28.30 7.12
CA ALA A 121 -20.71 -26.85 7.19
C ALA A 121 -19.25 -26.35 7.11
N ALA A 122 -19.01 -25.32 6.30
CA ALA A 122 -17.67 -24.89 5.95
C ALA A 122 -17.53 -23.39 5.73
N ASN A 123 -16.30 -22.88 5.81
CA ASN A 123 -15.96 -21.55 5.34
C ASN A 123 -15.96 -21.52 3.81
N MET A 124 -16.71 -20.58 3.27
CA MET A 124 -16.83 -20.35 1.84
C MET A 124 -16.21 -19.02 1.46
N ILE A 125 -15.45 -19.01 0.37
CA ILE A 125 -15.08 -17.76 -0.28
C ILE A 125 -16.21 -17.30 -1.16
N VAL A 126 -16.54 -16.03 -1.06
CA VAL A 126 -17.48 -15.35 -1.97
C VAL A 126 -16.70 -14.30 -2.73
N ALA A 127 -16.85 -14.31 -4.04
CA ALA A 127 -16.17 -13.42 -4.96
C ALA A 127 -17.19 -12.68 -5.82
N GLN A 128 -17.01 -11.38 -5.96
CA GLN A 128 -17.85 -10.56 -6.85
C GLN A 128 -16.95 -9.77 -7.78
N VAL A 129 -17.32 -9.77 -9.04
CA VAL A 129 -16.70 -8.95 -10.07
C VAL A 129 -17.54 -7.69 -10.23
N ALA A 130 -16.91 -6.54 -9.98
CA ALA A 130 -17.51 -5.25 -10.29
C ALA A 130 -17.16 -4.89 -11.74
N PRO A 131 -18.11 -4.81 -12.67
CA PRO A 131 -17.83 -4.36 -14.01
C PRO A 131 -17.40 -2.90 -13.98
N ASN A 132 -16.35 -2.58 -14.70
CA ASN A 132 -15.93 -1.20 -14.92
C ASN A 132 -16.97 -0.43 -15.73
N ALA A 133 -16.96 0.90 -15.59
CA ALA A 133 -17.74 1.80 -16.45
C ALA A 133 -17.29 1.60 -17.90
N GLY A 134 -18.11 0.89 -18.69
CA GLY A 134 -17.79 0.54 -20.08
C GLY A 134 -17.69 -0.96 -20.34
N CYS A 135 -17.62 -1.79 -19.32
CA CYS A 135 -17.75 -3.23 -19.49
C CYS A 135 -19.21 -3.57 -19.82
N LEU A 136 -19.41 -4.10 -21.02
CA LEU A 136 -20.70 -4.66 -21.45
C LEU A 136 -20.89 -6.12 -20.99
N CYS A 137 -20.09 -6.54 -20.00
CA CYS A 137 -19.98 -7.94 -19.62
C CYS A 137 -21.22 -8.52 -18.99
N ASN A 138 -22.22 -7.72 -18.67
CA ASN A 138 -23.52 -8.25 -18.31
C ASN A 138 -24.59 -7.16 -18.39
N THR A 139 -25.68 -7.40 -19.07
CA THR A 139 -26.83 -6.48 -19.14
C THR A 139 -27.50 -6.31 -17.77
N ASP A 140 -27.27 -7.23 -16.82
CA ASP A 140 -27.96 -7.30 -15.55
C ASP A 140 -27.08 -7.00 -14.31
N GLY A 141 -25.82 -6.61 -14.50
CA GLY A 141 -24.88 -6.33 -13.40
C GLY A 141 -23.86 -7.43 -13.17
N GLY A 142 -22.99 -7.28 -12.18
CA GLY A 142 -21.89 -8.20 -11.91
C GLY A 142 -22.32 -9.60 -11.45
N GLN A 143 -21.38 -10.52 -11.48
CA GLN A 143 -21.56 -11.91 -11.08
C GLN A 143 -21.07 -12.12 -9.65
N ILE A 144 -21.74 -13.00 -8.91
CA ILE A 144 -21.29 -13.49 -7.60
C ILE A 144 -20.95 -14.96 -7.72
N PHE A 145 -19.77 -15.31 -7.24
CA PHE A 145 -19.27 -16.68 -7.22
C PHE A 145 -19.01 -17.13 -5.79
N ILE A 146 -19.24 -18.40 -5.51
CA ILE A 146 -19.03 -19.00 -4.19
C ILE A 146 -18.35 -20.35 -4.32
N GLY A 147 -17.53 -20.70 -3.34
CA GLY A 147 -16.90 -22.02 -3.28
C GLY A 147 -16.24 -22.27 -1.94
N SER A 148 -15.87 -23.51 -1.64
CA SER A 148 -15.16 -23.85 -0.41
C SER A 148 -13.84 -23.07 -0.33
N MET A 149 -13.53 -22.49 0.82
CA MET A 149 -12.31 -21.72 1.04
C MET A 149 -11.05 -22.56 0.79
N THR A 150 -11.08 -23.81 1.18
CA THR A 150 -9.97 -24.76 1.04
C THR A 150 -10.06 -25.61 -0.23
N GLY A 151 -11.17 -25.51 -0.99
CA GLY A 151 -11.42 -26.32 -2.18
C GLY A 151 -10.48 -26.01 -3.35
N THR A 152 -10.38 -26.97 -4.27
CA THR A 152 -9.58 -26.88 -5.50
C THR A 152 -10.42 -26.76 -6.77
N THR A 153 -11.72 -26.94 -6.66
CA THR A 153 -12.65 -26.84 -7.78
C THR A 153 -12.96 -25.39 -8.16
N PRO A 154 -13.33 -25.09 -9.41
CA PRO A 154 -13.85 -23.80 -9.82
C PRO A 154 -14.94 -23.28 -8.89
N LEU A 155 -15.04 -21.97 -8.75
CA LEU A 155 -16.14 -21.35 -8.01
C LEU A 155 -17.44 -21.51 -8.80
N THR A 156 -18.55 -21.58 -8.07
CA THR A 156 -19.90 -21.73 -8.66
C THR A 156 -20.62 -20.39 -8.63
N GLU A 157 -21.28 -20.03 -9.71
CA GLU A 157 -22.06 -18.80 -9.80
C GLU A 157 -23.37 -18.91 -9.01
N ILE A 158 -23.73 -17.85 -8.29
CA ILE A 158 -25.04 -17.67 -7.70
C ILE A 158 -25.92 -16.98 -8.75
N THR A 159 -26.89 -17.74 -9.32
CA THR A 159 -27.70 -17.28 -10.45
C THR A 159 -29.10 -16.81 -10.07
N THR A 160 -29.58 -17.11 -8.86
CA THR A 160 -30.95 -16.82 -8.43
C THR A 160 -30.99 -15.55 -7.58
N PHE A 161 -31.32 -14.42 -8.20
CA PHE A 161 -31.51 -13.13 -7.54
C PHE A 161 -33.01 -12.74 -7.46
N PRO A 162 -33.40 -11.89 -6.49
CA PRO A 162 -34.70 -11.24 -6.50
C PRO A 162 -34.88 -10.39 -7.77
N ALA A 163 -36.13 -10.29 -8.26
CA ALA A 163 -36.42 -9.48 -9.43
C ALA A 163 -36.07 -8.00 -9.25
N GLY A 164 -35.39 -7.40 -10.23
CA GLY A 164 -35.03 -5.99 -10.24
C GLY A 164 -33.79 -5.64 -9.40
N VAL A 165 -33.03 -6.63 -8.95
CA VAL A 165 -31.76 -6.42 -8.22
C VAL A 165 -30.60 -6.72 -9.12
N SER A 166 -29.62 -5.80 -9.20
CA SER A 166 -28.35 -6.01 -9.88
C SER A 166 -27.19 -5.88 -8.90
N VAL A 167 -26.16 -6.71 -9.08
CA VAL A 167 -24.98 -6.77 -8.20
C VAL A 167 -23.77 -6.22 -8.94
N THR A 168 -23.58 -4.92 -8.85
CA THR A 168 -22.49 -4.22 -9.55
C THR A 168 -21.50 -3.54 -8.61
N GLY A 169 -21.75 -3.60 -7.30
CA GLY A 169 -20.97 -2.92 -6.28
C GLY A 169 -20.06 -3.83 -5.51
N GLY A 170 -20.57 -4.97 -5.09
CA GLY A 170 -19.77 -5.89 -4.27
C GLY A 170 -20.59 -6.82 -3.40
N VAL A 171 -19.86 -7.56 -2.58
CA VAL A 171 -20.39 -8.46 -1.55
C VAL A 171 -19.71 -8.19 -0.20
N VAL A 172 -20.41 -8.47 0.88
CA VAL A 172 -19.86 -8.46 2.24
C VAL A 172 -20.57 -9.49 3.11
N SER A 173 -19.82 -10.14 3.96
CA SER A 173 -20.37 -11.06 4.96
C SER A 173 -20.70 -10.31 6.25
N LEU A 174 -22.00 -10.18 6.55
CA LEU A 174 -22.49 -9.79 7.87
C LEU A 174 -23.04 -11.03 8.56
N HIS A 175 -22.13 -11.91 8.95
CA HIS A 175 -22.47 -13.25 9.42
C HIS A 175 -23.68 -13.23 10.38
N PRO A 176 -24.70 -14.09 10.17
CA PRO A 176 -24.77 -15.21 9.22
C PRO A 176 -25.33 -14.88 7.82
N TYR A 177 -25.42 -13.61 7.46
CA TYR A 177 -25.98 -13.16 6.17
C TYR A 177 -24.88 -12.80 5.17
N LEU A 178 -25.06 -13.23 3.91
CA LEU A 178 -24.34 -12.66 2.78
C LEU A 178 -25.10 -11.44 2.28
N MET A 179 -24.45 -10.28 2.28
CA MET A 179 -25.00 -9.06 1.71
C MET A 179 -24.39 -8.83 0.32
N TYR A 180 -25.19 -8.32 -0.60
CA TYR A 180 -24.77 -7.94 -1.95
C TYR A 180 -25.39 -6.60 -2.31
N PHE A 181 -24.72 -5.83 -3.14
CA PHE A 181 -25.12 -4.44 -3.40
C PHE A 181 -24.62 -3.94 -4.77
N GLY A 182 -25.17 -2.82 -5.23
CA GLY A 182 -24.76 -2.28 -6.52
C GLY A 182 -25.52 -1.03 -6.94
N ASN A 183 -25.90 -1.00 -8.21
CA ASN A 183 -26.59 0.11 -8.84
C ASN A 183 -27.87 0.48 -8.09
N ASP A 184 -28.33 1.70 -8.31
CA ASP A 184 -29.57 2.26 -7.76
C ASP A 184 -29.66 2.26 -6.22
N GLY A 185 -28.52 2.07 -5.54
CA GLY A 185 -28.47 2.09 -4.09
C GLY A 185 -29.19 0.91 -3.42
N VAL A 186 -29.33 -0.22 -4.11
CA VAL A 186 -29.96 -1.43 -3.59
C VAL A 186 -28.95 -2.27 -2.82
N VAL A 187 -29.37 -2.74 -1.66
CA VAL A 187 -28.70 -3.76 -0.84
C VAL A 187 -29.63 -4.93 -0.69
N GLY A 188 -29.13 -6.14 -0.92
CA GLY A 188 -29.86 -7.37 -0.66
C GLY A 188 -29.10 -8.25 0.34
N TRP A 189 -29.80 -9.21 0.94
CA TRP A 189 -29.23 -10.17 1.88
C TRP A 189 -29.80 -11.57 1.68
N SER A 190 -28.97 -12.56 1.96
CA SER A 190 -29.32 -13.98 1.87
C SER A 190 -30.19 -14.42 3.05
N VAL A 191 -30.67 -15.63 3.01
CA VAL A 191 -31.17 -16.34 4.19
C VAL A 191 -30.02 -16.56 5.16
N ALA A 192 -30.29 -16.45 6.46
CA ALA A 192 -29.28 -16.65 7.51
C ALA A 192 -28.61 -18.03 7.40
N GLY A 193 -27.28 -18.05 7.31
CA GLY A 193 -26.47 -19.27 7.20
C GLY A 193 -26.59 -20.03 5.87
N ALA A 194 -27.29 -19.47 4.89
CA ALA A 194 -27.46 -20.03 3.54
C ALA A 194 -27.08 -18.99 2.48
N PRO A 195 -25.80 -18.75 2.24
CA PRO A 195 -25.32 -17.64 1.41
C PRO A 195 -25.76 -17.74 -0.07
N THR A 196 -26.10 -18.91 -0.55
CA THR A 196 -26.60 -19.13 -1.92
C THR A 196 -28.11 -18.91 -2.07
N ASN A 197 -28.86 -18.81 -0.97
CA ASN A 197 -30.31 -18.63 -1.00
C ASN A 197 -30.67 -17.14 -0.81
N LEU A 198 -30.89 -16.44 -1.92
CA LEU A 198 -31.17 -15.00 -1.95
C LEU A 198 -32.68 -14.67 -2.07
N THR A 199 -33.54 -15.68 -2.19
CA THR A 199 -35.00 -15.51 -2.42
C THR A 199 -35.88 -16.22 -1.39
N GLY A 200 -35.27 -16.97 -0.45
CA GLY A 200 -35.99 -17.72 0.58
C GLY A 200 -36.54 -16.84 1.70
N MET A 201 -37.29 -17.46 2.62
CA MET A 201 -37.83 -16.77 3.78
C MET A 201 -36.69 -16.24 4.67
N GLY A 202 -36.71 -14.95 4.99
CA GLY A 202 -35.64 -14.26 5.75
C GLY A 202 -34.57 -13.60 4.88
N SER A 203 -34.54 -13.82 3.56
CA SER A 203 -33.81 -12.98 2.62
C SER A 203 -34.65 -11.75 2.26
N GLY A 204 -33.99 -10.74 1.69
CA GLY A 204 -34.69 -9.53 1.24
C GLY A 204 -33.77 -8.55 0.54
N ASN A 205 -34.32 -7.42 0.17
CA ASN A 205 -33.57 -6.30 -0.38
C ASN A 205 -34.23 -4.97 -0.01
N ALA A 206 -33.46 -3.90 -0.01
CA ALA A 206 -33.95 -2.55 0.21
C ALA A 206 -33.14 -1.55 -0.63
N ARG A 207 -33.80 -0.50 -1.09
CA ARG A 207 -33.12 0.67 -1.68
C ARG A 207 -32.76 1.63 -0.55
N VAL A 208 -31.45 1.78 -0.29
CA VAL A 208 -30.93 2.51 0.89
C VAL A 208 -30.19 3.80 0.52
N ALA A 209 -29.86 3.97 -0.77
CA ALA A 209 -29.20 5.16 -1.30
C ALA A 209 -29.80 5.60 -2.63
N GLY A 210 -29.52 6.85 -3.03
CA GLY A 210 -29.87 7.38 -4.34
C GLY A 210 -28.84 7.04 -5.42
N GLN A 211 -27.63 6.68 -5.02
CA GLN A 211 -26.50 6.38 -5.89
C GLN A 211 -26.00 4.95 -5.70
N LYS A 212 -25.13 4.49 -6.64
CA LYS A 212 -24.49 3.17 -6.57
C LYS A 212 -23.77 3.00 -5.23
N ILE A 213 -23.94 1.84 -4.60
CA ILE A 213 -23.12 1.42 -3.47
C ILE A 213 -21.86 0.74 -4.00
N VAL A 214 -20.71 1.25 -3.58
CA VAL A 214 -19.39 0.91 -4.14
C VAL A 214 -18.64 -0.08 -3.26
N ARG A 215 -18.78 0.03 -1.94
CA ARG A 215 -18.11 -0.84 -0.97
C ARG A 215 -18.96 -1.05 0.26
N ALA A 216 -18.78 -2.19 0.91
CA ALA A 216 -19.27 -2.43 2.26
C ALA A 216 -18.24 -3.19 3.08
N LEU A 217 -18.22 -2.92 4.39
CA LEU A 217 -17.42 -3.65 5.38
C LEU A 217 -18.28 -3.96 6.60
N ALA A 218 -18.01 -5.11 7.23
CA ALA A 218 -18.65 -5.47 8.48
C ALA A 218 -18.25 -4.50 9.59
N LEU A 219 -19.21 -4.02 10.36
CA LEU A 219 -18.98 -3.19 11.54
C LEU A 219 -18.69 -4.10 12.73
N ARG A 220 -17.50 -3.99 13.29
CA ARG A 220 -17.07 -4.77 14.44
C ARG A 220 -17.47 -4.06 15.74
N GLY A 221 -17.85 -4.84 16.76
CA GLY A 221 -18.12 -4.30 18.09
C GLY A 221 -19.54 -3.77 18.31
N GLY A 222 -20.52 -4.20 17.52
CA GLY A 222 -21.93 -3.92 17.77
C GLY A 222 -22.44 -4.61 19.04
N PRO A 223 -23.49 -4.07 19.71
CA PRO A 223 -24.07 -4.68 20.90
C PRO A 223 -24.60 -6.08 20.59
N GLY A 224 -24.25 -7.06 21.43
CA GLY A 224 -24.77 -8.42 21.35
C GLY A 224 -24.31 -9.25 20.15
N ASN A 225 -23.20 -8.89 19.50
CA ASN A 225 -22.71 -9.53 18.27
C ASN A 225 -23.74 -9.56 17.11
N ALA A 226 -24.71 -8.65 17.13
CA ALA A 226 -25.69 -8.53 16.04
C ALA A 226 -25.01 -8.12 14.74
N PRO A 227 -25.39 -8.70 13.59
CA PRO A 227 -24.83 -8.32 12.30
C PRO A 227 -25.01 -6.83 12.03
N ALA A 228 -23.92 -6.14 11.74
CA ALA A 228 -23.92 -4.73 11.37
C ALA A 228 -22.86 -4.45 10.32
N GLY A 229 -23.07 -3.45 9.47
CA GLY A 229 -22.14 -3.08 8.41
C GLY A 229 -22.21 -1.62 8.04
N LEU A 230 -21.15 -1.14 7.41
CA LEU A 230 -21.09 0.16 6.79
C LEU A 230 -21.05 -0.02 5.27
N PHE A 231 -21.85 0.78 4.58
CA PHE A 231 -21.99 0.81 3.14
C PHE A 231 -21.62 2.20 2.62
N TRP A 232 -20.69 2.26 1.69
CA TRP A 232 -20.28 3.50 1.02
C TRP A 232 -20.97 3.58 -0.33
N SER A 233 -21.87 4.55 -0.47
CA SER A 233 -22.35 4.96 -1.78
C SER A 233 -21.40 6.02 -2.38
N ALA A 234 -21.65 6.42 -3.62
CA ALA A 234 -20.84 7.45 -4.28
C ALA A 234 -20.84 8.80 -3.52
N ASP A 235 -21.85 9.06 -2.70
CA ASP A 235 -22.09 10.33 -2.02
C ASP A 235 -22.41 10.23 -0.53
N ALA A 236 -22.60 9.02 0.01
CA ALA A 236 -23.04 8.83 1.39
C ALA A 236 -22.42 7.60 2.07
N VAL A 237 -22.42 7.61 3.40
CA VAL A 237 -22.13 6.43 4.24
C VAL A 237 -23.39 6.03 4.98
N ILE A 238 -23.74 4.75 4.88
CA ILE A 238 -24.96 4.16 5.42
C ILE A 238 -24.58 3.04 6.37
N ARG A 239 -25.26 2.97 7.51
CA ARG A 239 -25.14 1.87 8.46
C ARG A 239 -26.28 0.92 8.29
N ALA A 240 -25.96 -0.36 8.15
CA ALA A 240 -26.93 -1.46 8.31
C ALA A 240 -26.85 -2.02 9.72
N SER A 241 -27.98 -2.20 10.36
CA SER A 241 -28.12 -2.79 11.69
C SER A 241 -29.16 -3.88 11.68
N PHE A 242 -28.84 -5.03 12.25
CA PHE A 242 -29.78 -6.11 12.40
C PHE A 242 -30.84 -5.76 13.46
N VAL A 243 -32.13 -5.86 13.08
CA VAL A 243 -33.25 -5.59 13.98
C VAL A 243 -34.12 -6.84 14.20
N GLY A 244 -34.02 -7.82 13.30
CA GLY A 244 -34.82 -9.05 13.37
C GLY A 244 -36.30 -8.84 13.01
N GLY A 245 -37.06 -9.91 13.04
CA GLY A 245 -38.51 -9.87 12.70
C GLY A 245 -38.76 -9.88 11.20
N THR A 246 -39.80 -9.18 10.75
CA THR A 246 -40.13 -9.07 9.32
C THR A 246 -39.16 -8.16 8.55
N GLU A 247 -38.65 -7.15 9.20
CA GLU A 247 -37.56 -6.29 8.69
C GLU A 247 -36.25 -6.76 9.30
N VAL A 248 -35.49 -7.55 8.55
CA VAL A 248 -34.25 -8.17 9.04
C VAL A 248 -33.20 -7.12 9.35
N PHE A 249 -33.07 -6.10 8.49
CA PHE A 249 -32.12 -5.01 8.64
C PHE A 249 -32.79 -3.64 8.57
N GLN A 250 -32.27 -2.72 9.37
CA GLN A 250 -32.54 -1.29 9.29
C GLN A 250 -31.32 -0.59 8.71
N PHE A 251 -31.56 0.45 7.89
CA PHE A 251 -30.51 1.22 7.23
C PHE A 251 -30.64 2.70 7.61
N ASP A 252 -29.56 3.24 8.18
CA ASP A 252 -29.50 4.64 8.60
C ASP A 252 -28.35 5.37 7.86
N THR A 253 -28.65 6.49 7.23
CA THR A 253 -27.61 7.34 6.63
C THR A 253 -26.84 8.07 7.73
N ILE A 254 -25.55 7.74 7.88
CA ILE A 254 -24.65 8.36 8.87
C ILE A 254 -24.11 9.70 8.34
N SER A 255 -23.74 9.74 7.06
CA SER A 255 -23.22 10.93 6.41
C SER A 255 -23.75 11.03 4.98
N PRO A 256 -24.49 12.09 4.65
CA PRO A 256 -25.08 12.25 3.32
C PRO A 256 -24.14 12.97 2.32
N TYR A 257 -22.91 13.31 2.70
CA TYR A 257 -21.98 14.09 1.88
C TYR A 257 -20.55 13.51 1.94
N SER A 258 -20.44 12.21 1.90
CA SER A 258 -19.15 11.51 1.96
C SER A 258 -18.87 10.80 0.64
N SER A 259 -17.95 11.33 -0.14
CA SER A 259 -17.50 10.69 -1.36
C SER A 259 -16.56 9.50 -1.08
N ILE A 260 -16.42 8.63 -2.07
CA ILE A 260 -15.45 7.53 -2.10
C ILE A 260 -14.71 7.53 -3.43
N LEU A 261 -13.38 7.38 -3.39
CA LEU A 261 -12.53 7.39 -4.59
C LEU A 261 -12.59 6.06 -5.34
N SER A 262 -12.46 4.95 -4.60
CA SER A 262 -12.48 3.58 -5.15
C SER A 262 -12.98 2.57 -4.13
N ALA A 263 -13.48 1.45 -4.61
CA ALA A 263 -14.00 0.37 -3.75
C ALA A 263 -12.93 -0.19 -2.79
N ASN A 264 -11.70 -0.34 -3.25
CA ASN A 264 -10.62 -0.93 -2.48
C ASN A 264 -9.81 0.10 -1.68
N SER A 265 -10.19 1.40 -1.70
CA SER A 265 -9.56 2.43 -0.85
C SER A 265 -10.04 2.41 0.60
N VAL A 266 -11.13 1.70 0.89
CA VAL A 266 -11.65 1.60 2.26
C VAL A 266 -10.95 0.49 3.02
N ILE A 267 -10.46 0.80 4.21
CA ILE A 267 -9.80 -0.17 5.09
C ILE A 267 -10.23 0.00 6.55
N GLU A 268 -10.34 -1.11 7.24
CA GLU A 268 -10.56 -1.12 8.70
C GLU A 268 -9.23 -1.29 9.43
N TYR A 269 -9.00 -0.45 10.43
CA TYR A 269 -7.89 -0.55 11.35
C TYR A 269 -8.36 -0.25 12.77
N ASP A 270 -8.22 -1.23 13.66
CA ASP A 270 -8.55 -1.13 15.10
C ASP A 270 -9.97 -0.60 15.36
N GLY A 271 -10.95 -1.15 14.63
CA GLY A 271 -12.36 -0.78 14.75
C GLY A 271 -12.73 0.58 14.15
N GLN A 272 -11.80 1.25 13.50
CA GLN A 272 -12.01 2.49 12.76
C GLN A 272 -11.90 2.23 11.26
N TYR A 273 -12.61 3.01 10.46
CA TYR A 273 -12.64 2.87 9.02
C TYR A 273 -12.04 4.10 8.37
N PHE A 274 -11.14 3.89 7.43
CA PHE A 274 -10.40 4.93 6.73
C PHE A 274 -10.59 4.77 5.23
N TRP A 275 -10.76 5.88 4.50
CA TRP A 275 -10.87 5.85 3.05
C TRP A 275 -10.47 7.17 2.40
N LEU A 276 -10.20 7.11 1.09
CA LEU A 276 -10.00 8.28 0.27
C LEU A 276 -11.33 8.69 -0.36
N GLY A 277 -11.73 9.93 -0.15
CA GLY A 277 -12.76 10.60 -0.92
C GLY A 277 -12.22 11.12 -2.25
N THR A 278 -13.07 11.78 -3.02
CA THR A 278 -12.68 12.38 -4.31
C THR A 278 -11.87 13.66 -4.14
N ASP A 279 -11.94 14.29 -2.98
CA ASP A 279 -11.38 15.61 -2.65
C ASP A 279 -10.70 15.69 -1.28
N ARG A 280 -10.90 14.72 -0.42
CA ARG A 280 -10.41 14.68 0.97
C ARG A 280 -10.25 13.27 1.49
N MET A 281 -9.54 13.14 2.61
CA MET A 281 -9.28 11.88 3.30
C MET A 281 -10.23 11.78 4.50
N LEU A 282 -10.91 10.64 4.63
CA LEU A 282 -12.03 10.49 5.56
C LEU A 282 -11.82 9.30 6.49
N MET A 283 -12.37 9.40 7.69
CA MET A 283 -12.43 8.31 8.65
C MET A 283 -13.79 8.23 9.37
N PHE A 284 -14.10 7.05 9.88
CA PHE A 284 -15.25 6.79 10.73
C PHE A 284 -14.82 6.06 12.01
N ASN A 285 -15.17 6.65 13.14
CA ASN A 285 -15.01 6.07 14.47
C ASN A 285 -16.28 6.27 15.33
N GLY A 286 -17.45 6.11 14.71
CA GLY A 286 -18.75 6.48 15.24
C GLY A 286 -19.32 7.72 14.56
N VAL A 287 -18.49 8.62 14.08
CA VAL A 287 -18.84 9.79 13.26
C VAL A 287 -17.90 9.89 12.09
N VAL A 288 -18.40 10.25 10.91
CA VAL A 288 -17.57 10.54 9.73
C VAL A 288 -16.90 11.89 9.93
N ARG A 289 -15.58 11.91 9.77
CA ARG A 289 -14.78 13.13 9.86
C ARG A 289 -13.63 13.10 8.85
N GLU A 290 -13.13 14.27 8.51
CA GLU A 290 -11.93 14.43 7.71
C GLU A 290 -10.67 14.14 8.54
N ILE A 291 -9.68 13.52 7.90
CA ILE A 291 -8.33 13.35 8.44
C ILE A 291 -7.51 14.51 7.89
N PRO A 292 -7.05 15.45 8.74
CA PRO A 292 -6.25 16.58 8.27
C PRO A 292 -4.96 16.11 7.60
N ASN A 293 -4.66 16.63 6.42
CA ASN A 293 -3.41 16.40 5.72
C ASN A 293 -2.88 17.71 5.14
N ASN A 294 -2.04 18.40 5.88
CA ASN A 294 -1.40 19.64 5.48
C ASN A 294 -0.03 19.43 4.82
N LEU A 295 0.40 18.18 4.62
CA LEU A 295 1.73 17.85 4.15
C LEU A 295 1.79 17.56 2.66
N ASN A 296 0.84 16.76 2.14
CA ASN A 296 0.92 16.26 0.78
C ASN A 296 -0.46 15.97 0.14
N ILE A 297 -1.52 16.61 0.60
CA ILE A 297 -2.87 16.42 0.04
C ILE A 297 -2.98 16.87 -1.42
N ASN A 298 -2.46 18.06 -1.75
CA ASN A 298 -2.46 18.56 -3.12
C ASN A 298 -1.53 17.74 -4.00
N TYR A 299 -0.34 17.42 -3.51
CA TYR A 299 0.61 16.55 -4.20
C TYR A 299 -0.03 15.20 -4.59
N PHE A 300 -0.88 14.64 -3.73
CA PHE A 300 -1.62 13.43 -4.02
C PHE A 300 -2.69 13.65 -5.08
N TYR A 301 -3.64 14.58 -4.86
CA TYR A 301 -4.79 14.77 -5.76
C TYR A 301 -4.42 15.35 -7.13
N ASP A 302 -3.43 16.22 -7.20
CA ASP A 302 -2.92 16.78 -8.46
C ASP A 302 -2.10 15.75 -9.24
N GLY A 303 -1.42 14.85 -8.51
CA GLY A 303 -0.64 13.78 -9.12
C GLY A 303 -1.43 12.52 -9.48
N LEU A 304 -2.65 12.35 -8.97
CA LEU A 304 -3.47 11.17 -9.21
C LEU A 304 -3.93 11.07 -10.66
N ASN A 305 -3.67 9.94 -11.32
CA ASN A 305 -4.30 9.62 -12.59
C ASN A 305 -5.78 9.29 -12.38
N ARG A 306 -6.64 10.27 -12.63
CA ARG A 306 -8.08 10.12 -12.41
C ARG A 306 -8.75 9.11 -13.32
N ALA A 307 -8.19 8.84 -14.50
CA ALA A 307 -8.71 7.81 -15.41
C ALA A 307 -8.52 6.38 -14.86
N ALA A 308 -7.55 6.18 -13.97
CA ALA A 308 -7.28 4.90 -13.32
C ALA A 308 -7.54 4.94 -11.80
N ALA A 309 -8.29 5.93 -11.32
CA ALA A 309 -8.53 6.14 -9.88
C ALA A 309 -9.28 4.96 -9.22
N GLN A 310 -10.09 4.21 -9.97
CA GLN A 310 -10.77 3.01 -9.48
C GLN A 310 -9.80 1.89 -9.06
N LYS A 311 -8.54 1.91 -9.54
CA LYS A 311 -7.49 0.95 -9.17
C LYS A 311 -6.83 1.27 -7.83
N VAL A 312 -7.13 2.40 -7.20
CA VAL A 312 -6.60 2.76 -5.89
C VAL A 312 -7.07 1.74 -4.85
N TRP A 313 -6.14 1.24 -4.06
CA TRP A 313 -6.41 0.26 -3.03
C TRP A 313 -5.57 0.51 -1.77
N ALA A 314 -5.99 -0.06 -0.65
CA ALA A 314 -5.37 0.16 0.64
C ALA A 314 -4.95 -1.13 1.33
N TYR A 315 -3.85 -1.05 2.09
CA TYR A 315 -3.45 -2.07 3.05
C TYR A 315 -2.95 -1.43 4.35
N LYS A 316 -2.82 -2.23 5.39
CA LYS A 316 -2.38 -1.76 6.71
C LYS A 316 -1.10 -2.45 7.17
N VAL A 317 -0.30 -1.74 7.97
CA VAL A 317 0.86 -2.27 8.67
C VAL A 317 0.69 -2.02 10.17
N PRO A 318 -0.04 -2.89 10.88
CA PRO A 318 -0.45 -2.64 12.27
C PRO A 318 0.72 -2.43 13.25
N ARG A 319 1.86 -3.09 13.01
CA ARG A 319 3.06 -2.96 13.84
C ARG A 319 3.48 -1.49 13.99
N TYR A 320 3.37 -0.72 12.91
CA TYR A 320 3.78 0.69 12.88
C TYR A 320 2.61 1.67 12.93
N GLY A 321 1.37 1.17 12.88
CA GLY A 321 0.16 2.01 12.87
C GLY A 321 -0.05 2.74 11.55
N GLU A 322 0.34 2.12 10.44
CA GLU A 322 0.30 2.72 9.11
C GLU A 322 -0.87 2.19 8.29
N ILE A 323 -1.47 3.09 7.54
CA ILE A 323 -2.37 2.80 6.42
C ILE A 323 -1.72 3.30 5.15
N TRP A 324 -1.60 2.43 4.17
CA TRP A 324 -1.02 2.70 2.87
C TRP A 324 -2.12 2.69 1.81
N TRP A 325 -2.24 3.76 1.04
CA TRP A 325 -3.06 3.81 -0.16
C TRP A 325 -2.16 3.83 -1.38
N CYS A 326 -2.17 2.75 -2.13
CA CYS A 326 -1.46 2.64 -3.40
C CYS A 326 -2.28 3.29 -4.50
N TYR A 327 -1.64 4.13 -5.34
CA TYR A 327 -2.33 4.88 -6.36
C TYR A 327 -1.50 5.07 -7.64
N PRO A 328 -2.16 5.21 -8.81
CA PRO A 328 -1.49 5.53 -10.06
C PRO A 328 -1.17 7.03 -10.11
N ARG A 329 0.11 7.37 -10.33
CA ARG A 329 0.58 8.75 -10.38
C ARG A 329 0.95 9.18 -11.79
N GLY A 330 0.62 10.43 -12.15
CA GLY A 330 0.92 11.02 -13.44
C GLY A 330 0.19 10.31 -14.59
N ASN A 331 0.92 9.72 -15.50
CA ASN A 331 0.37 8.95 -16.63
C ASN A 331 0.33 7.44 -16.36
N ALA A 332 0.72 6.99 -15.17
CA ALA A 332 0.69 5.57 -14.85
C ALA A 332 -0.75 5.06 -14.80
N THR A 333 -0.99 3.89 -15.39
CA THR A 333 -2.28 3.19 -15.35
C THR A 333 -2.36 2.18 -14.22
N GLU A 334 -1.24 1.87 -13.58
CA GLU A 334 -1.11 0.99 -12.42
C GLU A 334 -0.59 1.76 -11.20
N CYS A 335 -0.80 1.23 -10.00
CA CYS A 335 -0.39 1.87 -8.75
C CYS A 335 1.12 1.84 -8.58
N THR A 336 1.77 2.97 -8.84
CA THR A 336 3.23 3.18 -8.77
C THR A 336 3.68 3.88 -7.50
N HIS A 337 2.79 4.54 -6.80
CA HIS A 337 3.08 5.31 -5.58
C HIS A 337 2.13 4.93 -4.46
N ALA A 338 2.52 5.23 -3.24
CA ALA A 338 1.67 5.14 -2.07
C ALA A 338 1.69 6.44 -1.27
N ILE A 339 0.51 6.84 -0.77
CA ILE A 339 0.37 7.83 0.28
C ILE A 339 0.07 7.10 1.58
N ILE A 340 0.73 7.50 2.66
CA ILE A 340 0.76 6.76 3.91
C ILE A 340 0.32 7.66 5.05
N TYR A 341 -0.66 7.20 5.83
CA TYR A 341 -1.05 7.81 7.08
C TYR A 341 -0.55 6.96 8.26
N ASN A 342 0.27 7.55 9.09
CA ASN A 342 0.66 6.95 10.35
C ASN A 342 -0.25 7.45 11.45
N ILE A 343 -1.13 6.56 11.94
CA ILE A 343 -2.14 6.89 12.95
C ILE A 343 -1.48 7.22 14.29
N ARG A 344 -0.37 6.54 14.65
CA ARG A 344 0.31 6.72 15.94
C ARG A 344 1.08 8.01 16.02
N GLU A 345 1.75 8.38 14.92
CA GLU A 345 2.53 9.62 14.80
C GLU A 345 1.65 10.80 14.32
N ASN A 346 0.40 10.52 13.90
CA ASN A 346 -0.53 11.48 13.29
C ASN A 346 0.13 12.31 12.19
N THR A 347 0.78 11.64 11.25
CA THR A 347 1.54 12.28 10.18
C THR A 347 1.35 11.57 8.85
N TRP A 348 1.69 12.28 7.76
CA TRP A 348 1.58 11.82 6.39
C TRP A 348 2.94 11.81 5.69
N TYR A 349 3.12 10.84 4.85
CA TYR A 349 4.27 10.72 3.95
C TYR A 349 3.91 9.93 2.71
N ASP A 350 4.80 9.90 1.75
CA ASP A 350 4.60 9.22 0.48
C ASP A 350 5.86 8.45 0.10
N THR A 351 5.69 7.49 -0.80
CA THR A 351 6.81 6.74 -1.36
C THR A 351 6.47 6.20 -2.74
N GLU A 352 7.47 5.99 -3.56
CA GLU A 352 7.36 5.21 -4.77
C GLU A 352 7.34 3.72 -4.42
N LEU A 353 6.51 2.94 -5.11
CA LEU A 353 6.41 1.51 -4.91
C LEU A 353 7.50 0.77 -5.71
N PRO A 354 8.09 -0.30 -5.16
CA PRO A 354 9.17 -1.01 -5.81
C PRO A 354 8.69 -1.80 -7.04
N ASN A 355 9.63 -2.10 -7.95
CA ASN A 355 9.44 -2.98 -9.10
C ASN A 355 8.25 -2.59 -10.00
N GLY A 356 8.08 -1.29 -10.25
CA GLY A 356 7.03 -0.74 -11.10
C GLY A 356 5.65 -0.61 -10.44
N GLY A 357 5.44 -1.15 -9.25
CA GLY A 357 4.20 -0.96 -8.50
C GLY A 357 3.65 -2.17 -7.78
N ARG A 358 2.49 -1.97 -7.12
CA ARG A 358 1.70 -3.00 -6.45
C ARG A 358 0.23 -2.83 -6.82
N THR A 359 -0.44 -3.92 -7.16
CA THR A 359 -1.78 -3.89 -7.76
C THR A 359 -2.89 -4.29 -6.82
N ALA A 360 -2.62 -5.18 -5.89
CA ALA A 360 -3.55 -5.64 -4.86
C ALA A 360 -2.78 -6.24 -3.69
N GLY A 361 -3.42 -6.41 -2.56
CA GLY A 361 -2.83 -7.09 -1.41
C GLY A 361 -3.69 -7.07 -0.17
N GLU A 362 -3.28 -7.86 0.81
CA GLU A 362 -3.96 -7.95 2.10
C GLU A 362 -2.96 -8.24 3.22
N TRP A 363 -3.25 -7.75 4.41
CA TRP A 363 -2.53 -8.08 5.64
C TRP A 363 -2.86 -9.50 6.12
N SER A 364 -1.84 -10.30 6.36
CA SER A 364 -2.00 -11.63 6.96
C SER A 364 -1.69 -11.60 8.46
N PRO A 365 -2.67 -11.94 9.32
CA PRO A 365 -2.44 -11.98 10.77
C PRO A 365 -1.42 -13.04 11.19
N LEU A 366 -1.37 -14.18 10.47
CA LEU A 366 -0.47 -15.28 10.79
C LEU A 366 1.01 -14.88 10.64
N TYR A 367 1.33 -14.17 9.57
CA TYR A 367 2.70 -13.74 9.28
C TYR A 367 3.02 -12.36 9.84
N ALA A 368 2.03 -11.64 10.36
CA ALA A 368 2.13 -10.25 10.78
C ALA A 368 2.77 -9.36 9.70
N ALA A 369 2.46 -9.66 8.43
CA ALA A 369 3.02 -9.02 7.24
C ALA A 369 1.97 -8.86 6.13
N PRO A 370 2.07 -7.83 5.28
CA PRO A 370 1.23 -7.71 4.10
C PRO A 370 1.77 -8.55 2.95
N PHE A 371 0.86 -9.23 2.24
CA PHE A 371 1.12 -9.92 0.98
C PHE A 371 0.61 -9.07 -0.17
N LEU A 372 1.51 -8.66 -1.06
CA LEU A 372 1.22 -7.70 -2.12
C LEU A 372 1.54 -8.29 -3.49
N CYS A 373 0.63 -8.15 -4.44
CA CYS A 373 0.83 -8.54 -5.83
C CYS A 373 1.56 -7.44 -6.59
N GLY A 374 2.59 -7.80 -7.35
CA GLY A 374 3.41 -6.90 -8.13
C GLY A 374 3.10 -6.92 -9.61
N LEU A 375 3.70 -5.98 -10.34
CA LEU A 375 3.68 -5.91 -11.80
C LEU A 375 4.86 -6.65 -12.46
N GLN A 376 5.82 -7.09 -11.64
CA GLN A 376 6.99 -7.77 -12.15
C GLN A 376 6.68 -9.22 -12.47
N THR A 377 6.96 -9.62 -13.71
CA THR A 377 6.91 -11.01 -14.13
C THR A 377 8.18 -11.76 -13.75
N SER A 378 8.04 -13.07 -13.57
CA SER A 378 9.17 -13.98 -13.41
C SER A 378 9.66 -14.36 -14.81
N THR A 379 10.65 -13.67 -15.32
CA THR A 379 11.38 -14.16 -16.48
C THR A 379 12.48 -15.10 -15.99
N PHE A 380 12.26 -16.40 -16.07
CA PHE A 380 13.39 -17.32 -15.98
C PHE A 380 14.18 -17.19 -17.26
N LEU A 381 15.46 -16.82 -17.16
CA LEU A 381 16.37 -16.97 -18.28
C LEU A 381 16.30 -18.44 -18.71
N PRO A 382 16.17 -18.73 -20.02
CA PRO A 382 16.14 -20.10 -20.49
C PRO A 382 17.43 -20.78 -20.02
N ASN A 383 17.30 -21.68 -19.05
CA ASN A 383 18.43 -22.46 -18.60
C ASN A 383 18.67 -23.54 -19.65
N ASN A 384 19.78 -23.42 -20.36
CA ASN A 384 20.26 -24.49 -21.21
C ASN A 384 20.44 -25.74 -20.33
N ARG A 385 19.77 -26.82 -20.70
CA ARG A 385 20.02 -28.10 -20.03
C ARG A 385 21.42 -28.56 -20.38
N ILE A 386 22.26 -28.69 -19.36
CA ILE A 386 23.62 -29.22 -19.50
C ILE A 386 23.70 -30.67 -19.01
N THR A 387 24.67 -31.42 -19.50
CA THR A 387 25.06 -32.73 -18.96
C THR A 387 25.86 -32.54 -17.67
N GLU A 388 26.10 -33.63 -16.92
CA GLU A 388 27.03 -33.61 -15.77
C GLU A 388 28.44 -33.13 -16.15
N ALA A 389 28.85 -33.31 -17.39
CA ALA A 389 30.13 -32.84 -17.92
C ALA A 389 30.12 -31.36 -18.36
N GLY A 390 28.97 -30.67 -18.27
CA GLY A 390 28.85 -29.27 -18.67
C GLY A 390 28.49 -29.01 -20.12
N ASP A 391 28.27 -30.07 -20.92
CA ASP A 391 27.90 -29.95 -22.34
C ASP A 391 26.42 -29.61 -22.49
N LEU A 392 26.08 -28.79 -23.51
CA LEU A 392 24.69 -28.45 -23.83
C LEU A 392 23.92 -29.70 -24.27
N ARG A 393 22.76 -29.94 -23.69
CA ARG A 393 21.83 -30.98 -24.18
C ARG A 393 21.12 -30.45 -25.43
N ILE A 394 21.32 -31.12 -26.52
CA ILE A 394 20.68 -30.83 -27.82
C ILE A 394 19.63 -31.90 -28.14
N THR A 395 18.70 -31.58 -29.04
CA THR A 395 17.76 -32.52 -29.64
C THR A 395 18.47 -33.32 -30.77
N GLN A 396 17.77 -34.31 -31.33
CA GLN A 396 18.27 -35.01 -32.53
C GLN A 396 18.51 -34.10 -33.75
N ASN A 397 17.94 -32.90 -33.75
CA ASN A 397 18.08 -31.92 -34.83
C ASN A 397 19.04 -30.76 -34.46
N ASP A 398 19.95 -31.00 -33.49
CA ASP A 398 20.92 -30.02 -32.96
C ASP A 398 20.30 -28.78 -32.29
N ASP A 399 18.99 -28.75 -32.01
CA ASP A 399 18.37 -27.66 -31.28
C ASP A 399 18.72 -27.75 -29.80
N GLN A 400 19.10 -26.64 -29.19
CA GLN A 400 19.37 -26.57 -27.75
C GLN A 400 18.10 -26.84 -26.93
N ARG A 401 18.17 -27.78 -26.00
CA ARG A 401 17.09 -27.98 -25.01
C ARG A 401 17.13 -26.89 -23.98
N VAL A 402 16.20 -25.96 -24.07
CA VAL A 402 15.96 -24.90 -23.10
C VAL A 402 14.70 -25.22 -22.28
N THR A 403 14.71 -24.82 -21.02
CA THR A 403 13.44 -24.73 -20.28
C THR A 403 12.69 -23.52 -20.79
N VAL A 404 11.43 -23.69 -21.19
CA VAL A 404 10.57 -22.55 -21.50
C VAL A 404 10.47 -21.70 -20.23
N PRO A 405 10.70 -20.39 -20.28
CA PRO A 405 10.47 -19.52 -19.13
C PRO A 405 8.99 -19.62 -18.74
N GLU A 406 8.71 -19.97 -17.51
CA GLU A 406 7.38 -19.75 -16.95
C GLU A 406 7.30 -18.26 -16.60
N GLU A 407 6.49 -17.51 -17.35
CA GLU A 407 6.19 -16.13 -17.05
C GLU A 407 4.96 -16.10 -16.15
N GLY A 408 5.11 -15.49 -14.98
CA GLY A 408 4.02 -15.30 -14.04
C GLY A 408 4.29 -14.08 -13.14
N TYR A 409 3.22 -13.44 -12.68
CA TYR A 409 3.34 -12.28 -11.80
C TYR A 409 3.70 -12.70 -10.39
N LYS A 410 4.55 -11.88 -9.74
CA LYS A 410 5.09 -12.17 -8.41
C LYS A 410 4.17 -11.67 -7.32
N VAL A 411 4.08 -12.46 -6.24
CA VAL A 411 3.49 -12.06 -4.96
C VAL A 411 4.61 -11.91 -3.94
N TRP A 412 4.61 -10.78 -3.25
CA TRP A 412 5.62 -10.37 -2.31
C TRP A 412 5.10 -10.33 -0.88
N GLN A 413 5.84 -10.89 0.05
CA GLN A 413 5.67 -10.62 1.47
C GLN A 413 6.50 -9.38 1.82
N HIS A 414 5.82 -8.30 2.21
CA HIS A 414 6.46 -7.08 2.69
C HIS A 414 6.74 -7.14 4.20
N GLU A 415 7.50 -6.18 4.71
CA GLU A 415 7.96 -6.13 6.10
C GLU A 415 8.75 -7.40 6.51
N HIS A 416 9.42 -8.00 5.55
CA HIS A 416 10.26 -9.18 5.75
C HIS A 416 11.71 -8.83 5.41
N ASP A 417 12.62 -9.01 6.39
CA ASP A 417 14.02 -8.63 6.23
C ASP A 417 14.21 -7.11 5.93
N VAL A 418 15.33 -6.72 5.35
CA VAL A 418 15.71 -5.34 4.98
C VAL A 418 16.06 -5.21 3.50
N ASN A 419 16.10 -6.33 2.78
CA ASN A 419 16.45 -6.45 1.38
C ASN A 419 15.24 -6.81 0.52
N GLU A 420 15.40 -6.70 -0.79
CA GLU A 420 14.59 -7.41 -1.75
C GLU A 420 15.18 -8.81 -1.94
N ILE A 421 14.37 -9.84 -1.71
CA ILE A 421 14.78 -11.24 -1.83
C ILE A 421 13.92 -11.91 -2.90
N ASP A 422 14.57 -12.31 -4.00
CA ASP A 422 13.95 -13.04 -5.10
C ASP A 422 14.66 -14.41 -5.29
N GLY A 423 14.31 -15.36 -4.47
CA GLY A 423 14.97 -16.66 -4.40
C GLY A 423 16.40 -16.54 -3.88
N GLN A 424 17.38 -16.75 -4.75
CA GLN A 424 18.80 -16.61 -4.41
C GLN A 424 19.34 -15.18 -4.65
N PHE A 425 18.56 -14.33 -5.33
CA PHE A 425 18.97 -12.96 -5.60
C PHE A 425 18.59 -12.06 -4.44
N ILE A 426 19.58 -11.39 -3.88
CA ILE A 426 19.42 -10.42 -2.81
C ILE A 426 19.88 -9.07 -3.35
N THR A 427 18.99 -8.10 -3.33
CA THR A 427 19.29 -6.72 -3.75
C THR A 427 18.98 -5.72 -2.64
N ALA A 428 19.75 -4.65 -2.60
CA ALA A 428 19.48 -3.57 -1.66
C ALA A 428 18.14 -2.90 -1.97
N VAL A 429 17.37 -2.59 -0.94
CA VAL A 429 16.20 -1.71 -1.07
C VAL A 429 16.67 -0.28 -0.82
N PRO A 430 16.65 0.60 -1.84
CA PRO A 430 17.05 1.99 -1.67
C PRO A 430 16.12 2.74 -0.72
N SER A 431 16.71 3.45 0.24
CA SER A 431 15.96 4.30 1.16
C SER A 431 16.71 5.59 1.40
N PHE A 432 16.00 6.70 1.40
CA PHE A 432 16.58 7.99 1.77
C PHE A 432 15.53 8.90 2.42
N PHE A 433 16.02 9.92 3.13
CA PHE A 433 15.21 11.04 3.57
C PHE A 433 16.03 12.33 3.54
N GLU A 434 15.37 13.44 3.31
CA GLU A 434 15.95 14.79 3.36
C GLU A 434 15.34 15.57 4.52
N THR A 435 16.21 16.19 5.32
CA THR A 435 15.79 17.02 6.46
C THR A 435 15.05 18.28 6.00
N ALA A 436 14.40 18.98 6.92
CA ALA A 436 13.97 20.36 6.68
C ALA A 436 15.13 21.26 6.29
N ASP A 437 14.84 22.31 5.52
CA ASP A 437 15.82 23.33 5.19
C ASP A 437 16.19 24.13 6.46
N MET A 438 17.48 24.20 6.75
CA MET A 438 18.02 25.01 7.84
C MET A 438 18.47 26.37 7.30
N SER A 439 18.16 27.43 8.04
CA SER A 439 18.65 28.79 7.78
C SER A 439 18.91 29.50 9.10
N MET A 440 19.75 30.52 9.08
CA MET A 440 19.95 31.39 10.26
C MET A 440 18.87 32.45 10.43
N LEU A 441 17.66 32.22 9.93
CA LEU A 441 16.52 33.09 10.14
C LEU A 441 15.96 32.84 11.56
N VAL A 442 16.10 33.84 12.41
CA VAL A 442 15.54 33.79 13.77
C VAL A 442 14.16 34.44 13.74
N PRO A 443 13.08 33.75 14.17
CA PRO A 443 11.70 34.28 14.13
C PRO A 443 11.48 35.56 14.93
N SER A 444 12.38 35.92 15.84
CA SER A 444 12.24 37.05 16.76
C SER A 444 12.79 38.40 16.23
N GLY A 445 12.91 38.58 14.92
CA GLY A 445 13.19 39.90 14.32
C GLY A 445 14.64 40.35 14.33
N GLY A 446 15.59 39.53 14.77
CA GLY A 446 17.02 39.77 14.71
C GLY A 446 17.76 39.01 13.59
N SER A 447 17.00 38.56 12.57
CA SER A 447 17.53 37.66 11.54
C SER A 447 18.53 38.35 10.63
N LYS A 448 19.74 37.87 10.69
CA LYS A 448 20.72 38.12 9.65
C LYS A 448 20.66 36.91 8.72
N ASN A 449 20.18 37.08 7.50
CA ASN A 449 20.23 36.07 6.45
C ASN A 449 21.73 35.87 6.08
N LYS A 450 22.45 35.15 6.93
CA LYS A 450 23.89 34.91 6.82
C LYS A 450 24.16 33.57 6.18
N TRP A 451 25.32 33.43 5.61
CA TRP A 451 25.86 32.14 5.23
C TRP A 451 26.14 31.30 6.47
N ILE A 452 25.84 30.00 6.35
CA ILE A 452 26.11 29.00 7.36
C ILE A 452 27.25 28.15 6.88
N ARG A 453 28.28 28.02 7.70
CA ARG A 453 29.32 27.02 7.55
C ARG A 453 28.94 25.81 8.35
N VAL A 454 28.89 24.67 7.69
CA VAL A 454 28.81 23.35 8.33
C VAL A 454 30.22 22.80 8.42
N GLU A 455 30.71 22.61 9.62
CA GLU A 455 32.05 22.01 9.85
C GLU A 455 31.96 20.50 9.82
N ALA A 456 31.03 19.94 10.62
CA ALA A 456 30.83 18.50 10.76
C ALA A 456 29.43 18.16 11.27
N ILE A 457 29.07 16.89 11.17
CA ILE A 457 27.94 16.30 11.90
C ILE A 457 28.43 15.11 12.73
N GLU A 458 27.75 14.90 13.86
CA GLU A 458 27.85 13.70 14.68
C GLU A 458 26.56 12.90 14.49
N PRO A 459 26.57 11.87 13.63
CA PRO A 459 25.37 11.08 13.36
C PRO A 459 25.14 10.05 14.47
N ASP A 460 23.94 10.06 15.05
CA ASP A 460 23.49 9.03 15.99
C ASP A 460 22.46 8.14 15.27
N PHE A 461 22.94 7.04 14.70
CA PHE A 461 22.14 6.05 14.02
C PHE A 461 22.35 4.66 14.61
N VAL A 462 21.26 3.92 14.77
CA VAL A 462 21.33 2.46 14.85
C VAL A 462 21.25 1.96 13.41
N GLN A 463 22.38 1.50 12.87
CA GLN A 463 22.50 1.06 11.49
C GLN A 463 23.27 -0.26 11.39
N SER A 464 22.94 -1.07 10.38
CA SER A 464 23.62 -2.35 10.14
C SER A 464 24.78 -2.22 9.15
N GLU A 465 24.66 -1.35 8.16
CA GLU A 465 25.65 -1.12 7.10
C GLU A 465 25.92 0.37 6.93
N ASN A 466 26.95 0.68 6.16
CA ASN A 466 27.32 2.07 5.89
C ASN A 466 26.20 2.82 5.16
N MET A 467 25.99 4.06 5.58
CA MET A 467 25.09 5.01 4.93
C MET A 467 25.89 6.13 4.27
N THR A 468 25.25 6.90 3.41
CA THR A 468 25.82 8.15 2.90
C THR A 468 25.00 9.34 3.37
N VAL A 469 25.67 10.47 3.54
CA VAL A 469 25.06 11.77 3.78
C VAL A 469 25.57 12.78 2.77
N GLN A 470 24.66 13.56 2.23
CA GLN A 470 24.96 14.64 1.29
C GLN A 470 24.36 15.94 1.79
N LEU A 471 25.16 16.99 1.81
CA LEU A 471 24.68 18.32 2.10
C LEU A 471 24.24 18.99 0.80
N THR A 472 23.00 19.41 0.72
CA THR A 472 22.46 20.19 -0.39
C THR A 472 22.09 21.57 0.11
N GLY A 473 22.40 22.61 -0.67
CA GLY A 473 22.07 23.96 -0.26
C GLY A 473 22.00 24.94 -1.42
N ARG A 474 21.59 26.15 -1.12
CA ARG A 474 21.42 27.23 -2.09
C ARG A 474 21.78 28.59 -1.51
N ALA A 475 22.04 29.54 -2.38
CA ALA A 475 22.41 30.90 -1.99
C ALA A 475 21.21 31.77 -1.55
N ASN A 476 20.01 31.46 -2.02
CA ASN A 476 18.74 32.11 -1.67
C ASN A 476 17.57 31.24 -2.12
N ALA A 477 16.35 31.59 -1.70
CA ALA A 477 15.11 30.82 -1.94
C ALA A 477 14.80 30.50 -3.42
N LYS A 478 15.32 31.29 -4.37
CA LYS A 478 15.12 31.08 -5.83
C LYS A 478 16.37 30.55 -6.54
N ALA A 479 17.50 30.45 -5.85
CA ALA A 479 18.70 29.91 -6.44
C ALA A 479 18.58 28.39 -6.68
N LEU A 480 19.30 27.92 -7.68
CA LEU A 480 19.44 26.49 -7.91
C LEU A 480 20.10 25.81 -6.71
N GLU A 481 19.63 24.61 -6.44
CA GLU A 481 20.23 23.76 -5.42
C GLU A 481 21.57 23.20 -5.91
N VAL A 482 22.55 23.24 -5.04
CA VAL A 482 23.88 22.71 -5.31
C VAL A 482 24.14 21.58 -4.31
N PRO A 483 24.13 20.31 -4.76
CA PRO A 483 24.54 19.20 -3.92
C PRO A 483 26.06 19.25 -3.71
N GLY A 484 26.47 19.03 -2.47
CA GLY A 484 27.86 18.79 -2.11
C GLY A 484 28.29 17.34 -2.40
N PRO A 485 29.51 16.96 -2.11
CA PRO A 485 29.98 15.59 -2.22
C PRO A 485 29.28 14.70 -1.18
N GLU A 486 29.01 13.46 -1.56
CA GLU A 486 28.57 12.44 -0.61
C GLU A 486 29.65 12.07 0.39
N ARG A 487 29.26 11.85 1.64
CA ARG A 487 30.13 11.43 2.73
C ARG A 487 29.59 10.14 3.34
N THR A 488 30.49 9.27 3.78
CA THR A 488 30.11 8.00 4.40
C THR A 488 29.87 8.18 5.90
N ILE A 489 28.79 7.58 6.39
CA ILE A 489 28.53 7.31 7.80
C ILE A 489 28.83 5.84 8.02
N PHE A 490 29.88 5.55 8.77
CA PHE A 490 30.30 4.17 9.01
C PHE A 490 29.44 3.50 10.07
N ALA A 491 28.99 2.28 9.80
CA ALA A 491 28.27 1.45 10.78
C ALA A 491 29.19 1.01 11.92
N THR A 492 30.46 0.74 11.59
CA THR A 492 31.49 0.33 12.54
C THR A 492 32.72 1.17 12.30
N PRO A 493 32.80 2.39 12.90
CA PRO A 493 33.94 3.26 12.72
C PRO A 493 35.24 2.62 13.28
N ALA A 494 36.29 2.64 12.49
CA ALA A 494 37.58 2.05 12.86
C ALA A 494 38.40 2.97 13.80
N ASP A 495 38.16 4.27 13.71
CA ASP A 495 38.84 5.25 14.55
C ASP A 495 37.90 6.41 14.96
N PRO A 496 38.28 7.25 15.93
CA PRO A 496 37.45 8.37 16.37
C PRO A 496 37.15 9.42 15.29
N TYR A 497 37.92 9.51 14.21
CA TYR A 497 37.69 10.47 13.13
C TYR A 497 36.55 10.01 12.23
N GLU A 498 36.31 8.72 12.12
CA GLU A 498 35.18 8.13 11.35
C GLU A 498 33.83 8.28 12.07
N GLN A 499 33.83 8.62 13.36
CA GLN A 499 32.62 8.89 14.14
C GLN A 499 32.01 10.24 13.82
N VAL A 500 32.77 11.13 13.18
CA VAL A 500 32.37 12.50 12.82
C VAL A 500 32.48 12.68 11.31
N VAL A 501 31.39 13.14 10.68
CA VAL A 501 31.39 13.39 9.23
C VAL A 501 31.72 14.86 8.97
N TRP A 502 32.85 15.10 8.31
CA TRP A 502 33.38 16.45 8.05
C TRP A 502 32.91 16.98 6.70
N PHE A 503 32.30 18.19 6.68
CA PHE A 503 31.84 18.87 5.47
C PHE A 503 32.73 20.04 5.05
N LYS A 504 32.90 21.03 5.92
CA LYS A 504 33.61 22.29 5.66
C LYS A 504 33.03 23.06 4.48
N GLU A 505 31.68 23.12 4.42
CA GLU A 505 30.93 23.73 3.34
C GLU A 505 30.10 24.91 3.83
N GLU A 506 29.86 25.89 2.96
CA GLU A 506 29.11 27.10 3.28
C GLU A 506 27.89 27.22 2.38
N ARG A 507 26.71 27.46 2.98
CA ARG A 507 25.42 27.67 2.30
C ARG A 507 24.59 28.66 3.10
N ARG A 508 23.60 29.31 2.47
CA ARG A 508 22.61 30.11 3.22
C ARG A 508 21.45 29.30 3.72
N GLU A 509 21.02 28.38 2.89
CA GLU A 509 19.95 27.44 3.14
C GLU A 509 20.48 26.08 2.81
N LEU A 510 20.35 25.15 3.72
CA LEU A 510 20.93 23.83 3.58
C LEU A 510 20.06 22.76 4.22
N ARG A 511 20.17 21.56 3.68
CA ARG A 511 19.59 20.35 4.23
C ARG A 511 20.52 19.17 4.03
N PHE A 512 20.25 18.13 4.78
CA PHE A 512 20.99 16.87 4.70
C PHE A 512 20.10 15.80 4.08
N LYS A 513 20.64 15.10 3.10
CA LYS A 513 20.08 13.86 2.54
C LYS A 513 20.86 12.69 3.11
N PHE A 514 20.16 11.80 3.81
CA PHE A 514 20.70 10.54 4.33
C PHE A 514 20.20 9.40 3.45
N THR A 515 21.12 8.52 3.00
CA THR A 515 20.80 7.44 2.07
C THR A 515 21.35 6.12 2.57
N SER A 516 20.54 5.07 2.53
CA SER A 516 20.91 3.67 2.73
C SER A 516 20.59 2.90 1.46
N ASN A 517 21.60 2.42 0.76
CA ASN A 517 21.48 1.69 -0.50
C ASN A 517 22.51 0.55 -0.57
N THR A 518 22.68 -0.17 0.52
CA THR A 518 23.57 -1.33 0.63
C THR A 518 22.76 -2.57 0.95
N ILE A 519 23.23 -3.72 0.51
CA ILE A 519 22.68 -5.01 0.93
C ILE A 519 22.80 -5.12 2.45
N ASN A 520 21.77 -5.61 3.12
CA ASN A 520 21.59 -5.68 4.58
C ASN A 520 21.55 -4.32 5.28
N GLY A 521 21.48 -3.21 4.54
CA GLY A 521 21.41 -1.87 5.12
C GLY A 521 20.04 -1.60 5.74
N ASP A 522 20.01 -1.42 7.05
CA ASP A 522 18.89 -0.91 7.84
C ASP A 522 19.35 0.29 8.66
N TYR A 523 18.42 1.16 9.01
CA TYR A 523 18.71 2.27 9.90
C TYR A 523 17.49 2.70 10.72
N GLN A 524 17.79 3.21 11.90
CA GLN A 524 16.90 4.00 12.73
C GLN A 524 17.68 5.22 13.18
N MET A 525 17.20 6.41 12.84
CA MET A 525 17.82 7.67 13.23
C MET A 525 17.63 7.91 14.73
N GLY A 526 18.69 8.38 15.37
CA GLY A 526 18.68 9.03 16.69
C GLY A 526 18.75 10.55 16.54
N GLN A 527 19.48 11.20 17.44
CA GLN A 527 19.76 12.63 17.34
C GLN A 527 21.04 12.86 16.53
N VAL A 528 20.98 13.75 15.56
CA VAL A 528 22.17 14.18 14.79
C VAL A 528 22.54 15.58 15.24
N ILE A 529 23.79 15.76 15.66
CA ILE A 529 24.34 17.05 16.06
C ILE A 529 25.11 17.62 14.88
N ALA A 530 24.81 18.85 14.48
CA ALA A 530 25.57 19.58 13.46
C ALA A 530 26.38 20.71 14.10
N HIS A 531 27.64 20.78 13.76
CA HIS A 531 28.53 21.88 14.14
C HIS A 531 28.50 22.97 13.08
N VAL A 532 27.81 24.06 13.38
CA VAL A 532 27.57 25.15 12.45
C VAL A 532 28.19 26.47 12.96
N GLY A 533 28.55 27.32 12.04
CA GLY A 533 29.08 28.66 12.32
C GLY A 533 28.62 29.69 11.30
N GLU A 534 28.73 30.96 11.63
CA GLU A 534 28.57 32.03 10.65
C GLU A 534 29.67 32.00 9.61
N ALA A 535 29.34 32.33 8.36
CA ALA A 535 30.28 32.39 7.23
C ALA A 535 30.05 33.64 6.37
N ASP A 536 30.98 33.92 5.49
CA ASP A 536 30.95 35.04 4.54
C ASP A 536 30.62 34.61 3.09
N GLY A 537 30.49 33.30 2.84
CA GLY A 537 30.22 32.73 1.53
C GLY A 537 31.45 32.53 0.65
N SER A 538 32.66 32.62 1.24
CA SER A 538 33.92 32.47 0.51
C SER A 538 34.26 31.00 0.18
N MET A 539 33.65 30.03 0.90
CA MET A 539 33.85 28.59 0.70
C MET A 539 32.57 27.93 0.13
N LEU A 540 32.34 28.12 -1.14
CA LEU A 540 31.32 27.36 -1.88
C LEU A 540 31.95 25.99 -2.22
N GLY A 541 31.61 24.95 -1.46
CA GLY A 541 32.05 23.59 -1.77
C GLY A 541 31.59 23.17 -3.17
N GLY A 542 32.55 22.87 -4.03
CA GLY A 542 32.29 22.03 -5.22
C GLY A 542 31.76 22.66 -6.48
N VAL A 543 31.83 23.98 -6.70
CA VAL A 543 31.71 24.51 -8.05
C VAL A 543 33.09 24.47 -8.68
N ALA A 544 33.41 23.41 -9.42
CA ALA A 544 34.47 23.45 -10.42
C ALA A 544 34.14 24.62 -11.36
N GLY A 545 35.00 25.64 -11.41
CA GLY A 545 34.82 26.81 -12.24
C GLY A 545 34.62 26.38 -13.69
N GLY A 546 33.39 26.52 -14.20
CA GLY A 546 33.13 26.61 -15.61
C GLY A 546 33.66 27.98 -16.03
N SER A 547 34.82 28.00 -16.63
CA SER A 547 35.32 29.16 -17.37
C SER A 547 34.34 29.51 -18.49
N THR A 548 33.97 30.77 -18.52
CA THR A 548 33.28 31.54 -19.56
C THR A 548 33.05 30.90 -20.89
#